data_11ed18777e0d5459bba777f54579d7ab
#
_entry.id   11ed18777e0d5459bba777f54579d7ab
#
_cell.length_a   1.000
_cell.length_b   1.000
_cell.length_c   1.000
_cell.angle_alpha   90.00
_cell.angle_beta   90.00
_cell.angle_gamma   90.00
#
_symmetry.space_group_name_H-M   'P 1'
#
loop_
_entity.id
_entity.type
_entity.pdbx_description
1 polymer ?
#
loop_
_entity_poly.entity_id
_entity_poly.type
_entity_poly.pdbx_seq_one_letter_code
_entity_poly.pdbx_strand_id
1 'polypeptide(L)'
;PFQFKGNNTLYGCKLPVEGRVFSDRNTRSTSLVDLMKAYQVGYNMVNNQIADILIDELGTIIMFDQNALPRHSMGEDWGKNNYAKAFVAMKDFQMLPLDTSITNTENATNFNHYQTLNMEQTSRLMSRIQLANYFKQQCFDAIGINPQRLGGAVSAQTATGVVQAMQQSYAQTEKYFVEHSDQLMPRVHQMRTDLAQY
;
A
#
# COMPACT_ATOMS: atom_id res chain seq x y z
N PRO A 1 -34.21 -20.78 18.44
CA PRO A 1 -35.30 -19.96 18.92
C PRO A 1 -35.63 -20.38 20.36
N PHE A 2 -35.78 -19.41 21.24
CA PHE A 2 -36.25 -19.61 22.59
C PHE A 2 -37.60 -18.91 22.80
N GLN A 3 -38.40 -19.44 23.69
CA GLN A 3 -39.77 -19.02 23.92
C GLN A 3 -40.00 -18.84 25.40
N PHE A 4 -40.71 -17.81 25.81
CA PHE A 4 -41.04 -17.60 27.21
C PHE A 4 -41.92 -18.73 27.75
N LYS A 5 -41.65 -19.16 28.96
CA LYS A 5 -42.38 -20.22 29.65
C LYS A 5 -43.87 -19.88 29.72
N GLY A 6 -44.70 -20.76 29.17
CA GLY A 6 -46.15 -20.55 29.09
C GLY A 6 -46.70 -20.17 27.73
N ASN A 7 -45.87 -19.88 26.74
CA ASN A 7 -46.30 -19.63 25.37
C ASN A 7 -46.30 -20.93 24.55
N ASN A 8 -47.45 -21.43 24.24
CA ASN A 8 -47.60 -22.65 23.41
C ASN A 8 -47.61 -22.39 21.90
N THR A 9 -47.39 -21.15 21.49
CA THR A 9 -47.37 -20.74 20.09
C THR A 9 -45.99 -20.21 19.72
N LEU A 10 -45.59 -20.32 18.45
CA LEU A 10 -44.37 -19.75 17.91
C LEU A 10 -44.38 -18.22 17.85
N TYR A 11 -45.55 -17.62 18.17
CA TYR A 11 -45.68 -16.16 18.24
C TYR A 11 -44.92 -15.62 19.43
N GLY A 12 -44.00 -14.68 19.15
CA GLY A 12 -43.11 -14.08 20.18
C GLY A 12 -41.82 -14.84 20.43
N CYS A 13 -41.56 -15.95 19.70
CA CYS A 13 -40.25 -16.59 19.76
C CYS A 13 -39.15 -15.64 19.25
N LYS A 14 -38.08 -15.54 20.02
CA LYS A 14 -36.90 -14.78 19.64
C LYS A 14 -35.78 -15.72 19.18
N LEU A 15 -35.01 -15.30 18.20
CA LEU A 15 -33.78 -15.97 17.85
C LEU A 15 -32.66 -15.50 18.80
N PRO A 16 -31.75 -16.37 19.22
CA PRO A 16 -30.62 -16.01 20.08
C PRO A 16 -29.51 -15.30 19.29
N VAL A 17 -29.91 -14.44 18.37
CA VAL A 17 -29.01 -13.66 17.51
C VAL A 17 -29.60 -12.28 17.36
N GLU A 18 -28.82 -11.28 17.66
CA GLU A 18 -29.12 -9.87 17.43
C GLU A 18 -28.08 -9.26 16.50
N GLY A 19 -28.52 -8.41 15.60
CA GLY A 19 -27.64 -7.75 14.63
C GLY A 19 -28.01 -6.27 14.46
N ARG A 20 -27.02 -5.48 14.11
CA ARG A 20 -27.20 -4.08 13.77
C ARG A 20 -26.47 -3.74 12.49
N VAL A 21 -27.01 -2.80 11.76
CA VAL A 21 -26.45 -2.36 10.47
C VAL A 21 -26.26 -0.84 10.54
N PHE A 22 -25.07 -0.38 10.14
CA PHE A 22 -24.77 1.03 10.04
C PHE A 22 -25.43 1.62 8.79
N SER A 23 -26.65 2.14 8.93
CA SER A 23 -27.35 2.78 7.82
C SER A 23 -28.02 4.07 8.32
N ASP A 24 -27.94 5.12 7.52
CA ASP A 24 -28.81 6.27 7.70
C ASP A 24 -30.17 5.98 7.05
N ARG A 25 -31.19 6.74 7.45
CA ARG A 25 -32.59 6.56 6.97
C ARG A 25 -32.65 6.34 5.46
N ASN A 26 -33.22 5.21 5.03
CA ASN A 26 -33.47 4.84 3.63
C ASN A 26 -32.22 4.78 2.73
N THR A 27 -31.02 4.77 3.26
CA THR A 27 -29.78 4.60 2.49
C THR A 27 -29.30 3.15 2.59
N ARG A 28 -28.57 2.72 1.55
CA ARG A 28 -27.88 1.44 1.58
C ARG A 28 -26.82 1.46 2.69
N SER A 29 -26.80 0.45 3.53
CA SER A 29 -25.74 0.31 4.52
C SER A 29 -24.39 0.12 3.83
N THR A 30 -23.43 0.92 4.25
CA THR A 30 -22.04 0.82 3.80
C THR A 30 -21.16 0.46 4.98
N SER A 31 -20.30 -0.53 4.83
CA SER A 31 -19.32 -0.86 5.86
C SER A 31 -18.13 0.10 5.80
N LEU A 32 -17.42 0.26 6.91
CA LEU A 32 -16.14 1.00 6.92
C LEU A 32 -15.14 0.39 5.93
N VAL A 33 -15.16 -0.94 5.79
CA VAL A 33 -14.31 -1.67 4.85
C VAL A 33 -14.64 -1.31 3.40
N ASP A 34 -15.92 -1.13 3.05
CA ASP A 34 -16.30 -0.70 1.70
C ASP A 34 -15.79 0.70 1.37
N LEU A 35 -15.78 1.61 2.35
CA LEU A 35 -15.22 2.95 2.18
C LEU A 35 -13.69 2.91 1.97
N MET A 36 -13.00 2.00 2.66
CA MET A 36 -11.54 1.86 2.57
C MET A 36 -11.07 1.16 1.29
N LYS A 37 -11.91 0.30 0.71
CA LYS A 37 -11.55 -0.62 -0.36
C LYS A 37 -10.88 0.08 -1.56
N ALA A 38 -11.41 1.20 -2.00
CA ALA A 38 -10.85 1.95 -3.13
C ALA A 38 -9.42 2.44 -2.86
N TYR A 39 -9.20 2.97 -1.66
CA TYR A 39 -7.88 3.45 -1.22
C TYR A 39 -6.89 2.31 -1.02
N GLN A 40 -7.36 1.17 -0.49
CA GLN A 40 -6.53 -0.03 -0.32
C GLN A 40 -6.04 -0.58 -1.67
N VAL A 41 -6.90 -0.61 -2.68
CA VAL A 41 -6.51 -1.03 -4.03
C VAL A 41 -5.44 -0.08 -4.59
N GLY A 42 -5.64 1.24 -4.49
CA GLY A 42 -4.67 2.23 -4.93
C GLY A 42 -3.32 2.08 -4.20
N TYR A 43 -3.36 1.91 -2.89
CA TYR A 43 -2.16 1.68 -2.07
C TYR A 43 -1.40 0.42 -2.51
N ASN A 44 -2.08 -0.69 -2.73
CA ASN A 44 -1.47 -1.94 -3.19
C ASN A 44 -0.83 -1.79 -4.58
N MET A 45 -1.51 -1.11 -5.52
CA MET A 45 -0.97 -0.86 -6.85
C MET A 45 0.34 -0.05 -6.79
N VAL A 46 0.38 0.99 -5.95
CA VAL A 46 1.59 1.81 -5.79
C VAL A 46 2.72 1.03 -5.13
N ASN A 47 2.42 0.20 -4.11
CA ASN A 47 3.45 -0.64 -3.48
C ASN A 47 4.02 -1.68 -4.45
N ASN A 48 3.20 -2.27 -5.33
CA ASN A 48 3.71 -3.15 -6.38
C ASN A 48 4.67 -2.39 -7.32
N GLN A 49 4.31 -1.16 -7.73
CA GLN A 49 5.21 -0.33 -8.54
C GLN A 49 6.52 0.03 -7.82
N ILE A 50 6.48 0.25 -6.50
CA ILE A 50 7.69 0.46 -5.70
C ILE A 50 8.56 -0.79 -5.73
N ALA A 51 7.97 -1.97 -5.56
CA ALA A 51 8.69 -3.24 -5.62
C ALA A 51 9.32 -3.46 -7.01
N ASP A 52 8.58 -3.19 -8.08
CA ASP A 52 9.10 -3.29 -9.46
C ASP A 52 10.28 -2.33 -9.69
N ILE A 53 10.17 -1.07 -9.23
CA ILE A 53 11.28 -0.10 -9.34
C ILE A 53 12.52 -0.59 -8.59
N LEU A 54 12.36 -1.16 -7.38
CA LEU A 54 13.47 -1.69 -6.59
C LEU A 54 14.14 -2.91 -7.24
N ILE A 55 13.36 -3.74 -7.94
CA ILE A 55 13.89 -4.90 -8.67
C ILE A 55 14.64 -4.45 -9.93
N ASP A 56 14.14 -3.42 -10.60
CA ASP A 56 14.67 -2.93 -11.88
C ASP A 56 15.76 -1.84 -11.70
N GLU A 57 16.08 -1.46 -10.46
CA GLU A 57 17.10 -0.45 -10.20
C GLU A 57 18.49 -0.99 -10.55
N LEU A 58 19.08 -0.40 -11.58
CA LEU A 58 20.42 -0.79 -12.06
C LEU A 58 21.54 0.06 -11.44
N GLY A 59 21.18 1.17 -10.77
CA GLY A 59 22.14 2.07 -10.17
C GLY A 59 23.02 2.78 -11.20
N THR A 60 24.30 2.91 -10.91
CA THR A 60 25.29 3.52 -11.81
C THR A 60 25.95 2.45 -12.67
N ILE A 61 25.80 2.54 -13.99
CA ILE A 61 26.42 1.61 -14.94
C ILE A 61 27.69 2.23 -15.52
N ILE A 62 28.75 1.46 -15.56
CA ILE A 62 30.00 1.83 -16.21
C ILE A 62 30.00 1.27 -17.63
N MET A 63 29.99 2.15 -18.63
CA MET A 63 30.21 1.79 -20.01
C MET A 63 31.71 1.85 -20.30
N PHE A 64 32.25 0.80 -20.91
CA PHE A 64 33.65 0.76 -21.29
C PHE A 64 33.83 0.20 -22.70
N ASP A 65 34.91 0.62 -23.36
CA ASP A 65 35.26 0.13 -24.69
C ASP A 65 35.85 -1.27 -24.58
N GLN A 66 35.16 -2.26 -25.19
CA GLN A 66 35.58 -3.66 -25.22
C GLN A 66 36.92 -3.82 -25.93
N ASN A 67 37.24 -2.99 -26.92
CA ASN A 67 38.49 -3.03 -27.65
C ASN A 67 39.70 -2.54 -26.85
N ALA A 68 39.46 -1.78 -25.78
CA ALA A 68 40.50 -1.34 -24.86
C ALA A 68 40.98 -2.44 -23.90
N LEU A 69 40.25 -3.56 -23.82
CA LEU A 69 40.57 -4.69 -22.97
C LEU A 69 41.32 -5.80 -23.78
N PRO A 70 42.31 -6.48 -23.16
CA PRO A 70 43.02 -7.58 -23.83
C PRO A 70 42.04 -8.71 -24.21
N ARG A 71 41.94 -9.03 -25.49
CA ARG A 71 40.98 -10.00 -26.03
C ARG A 71 41.08 -11.40 -25.40
N HIS A 72 42.23 -11.77 -24.87
CA HIS A 72 42.46 -13.11 -24.29
C HIS A 72 41.82 -13.31 -22.90
N SER A 73 41.38 -12.25 -22.24
CA SER A 73 40.79 -12.35 -20.87
C SER A 73 39.26 -12.53 -20.86
N MET A 74 38.56 -12.27 -22.00
CA MET A 74 37.10 -12.24 -22.02
C MET A 74 36.43 -13.40 -22.79
N GLY A 75 37.18 -14.30 -23.40
CA GLY A 75 36.68 -15.45 -24.16
C GLY A 75 36.04 -15.10 -25.51
N GLU A 76 36.23 -15.99 -26.51
CA GLU A 76 35.73 -15.77 -27.88
C GLU A 76 34.22 -15.72 -28.05
N ASP A 77 33.44 -16.08 -27.03
CA ASP A 77 31.99 -16.25 -27.12
C ASP A 77 31.15 -14.97 -26.79
N TRP A 78 31.78 -13.84 -26.48
CA TRP A 78 31.08 -12.60 -26.21
C TRP A 78 30.33 -12.03 -27.41
N GLY A 79 30.64 -12.49 -28.64
CA GLY A 79 30.08 -11.97 -29.88
C GLY A 79 28.71 -12.53 -30.32
N LYS A 80 28.23 -13.64 -29.77
CA LYS A 80 27.17 -14.42 -30.43
C LYS A 80 25.76 -14.37 -29.86
N ASN A 81 25.49 -13.71 -28.71
CA ASN A 81 24.13 -13.57 -28.19
C ASN A 81 24.03 -12.33 -27.25
N ASN A 82 24.18 -11.16 -27.84
CA ASN A 82 24.72 -10.03 -27.12
C ASN A 82 23.75 -9.30 -26.21
N TYR A 83 22.45 -9.25 -26.55
CA TYR A 83 21.52 -8.45 -25.76
C TYR A 83 21.22 -9.05 -24.38
N ALA A 84 21.01 -10.37 -24.32
CA ALA A 84 20.74 -11.03 -23.04
C ALA A 84 21.98 -11.05 -22.13
N LYS A 85 23.16 -11.31 -22.72
CA LYS A 85 24.44 -11.30 -21.99
C LYS A 85 24.80 -9.87 -21.52
N ALA A 86 24.58 -8.85 -22.37
CA ALA A 86 24.79 -7.46 -22.00
C ALA A 86 23.85 -7.03 -20.87
N PHE A 87 22.58 -7.45 -20.92
CA PHE A 87 21.63 -7.16 -19.85
C PHE A 87 22.02 -7.82 -18.52
N VAL A 88 22.46 -9.08 -18.55
CA VAL A 88 22.97 -9.77 -17.35
C VAL A 88 24.23 -9.08 -16.82
N ALA A 89 25.16 -8.71 -17.70
CA ALA A 89 26.36 -7.99 -17.29
C ALA A 89 26.04 -6.62 -16.70
N MET A 90 25.07 -5.89 -17.22
CA MET A 90 24.62 -4.63 -16.64
C MET A 90 24.01 -4.84 -15.25
N LYS A 91 23.21 -5.88 -15.08
CA LYS A 91 22.52 -6.15 -13.80
C LYS A 91 23.48 -6.69 -12.73
N ASP A 92 24.34 -7.63 -13.09
CA ASP A 92 25.18 -8.34 -12.11
C ASP A 92 26.51 -7.63 -11.84
N PHE A 93 27.10 -7.01 -12.86
CA PHE A 93 28.41 -6.36 -12.77
C PHE A 93 28.36 -4.84 -12.89
N GLN A 94 27.18 -4.26 -13.21
CA GLN A 94 27.02 -2.81 -13.46
C GLN A 94 27.96 -2.29 -14.57
N MET A 95 28.28 -3.14 -15.55
CA MET A 95 29.19 -2.85 -16.65
C MET A 95 28.50 -3.10 -17.98
N LEU A 96 28.65 -2.19 -18.93
CA LEU A 96 28.19 -2.32 -20.31
C LEU A 96 29.39 -2.27 -21.27
N PRO A 97 29.83 -3.39 -21.85
CA PRO A 97 30.85 -3.38 -22.88
C PRO A 97 30.27 -2.87 -24.21
N LEU A 98 30.94 -1.91 -24.83
CA LEU A 98 30.59 -1.34 -26.12
C LEU A 98 31.69 -1.68 -27.12
N ASP A 99 31.31 -2.06 -28.33
CA ASP A 99 32.26 -2.27 -29.46
C ASP A 99 32.36 -0.94 -30.25
N THR A 100 33.50 -0.29 -30.15
CA THR A 100 33.79 0.96 -30.86
C THR A 100 34.68 0.74 -32.08
N SER A 101 34.81 -0.51 -32.54
CA SER A 101 35.66 -0.85 -33.69
C SER A 101 35.20 -0.13 -34.98
N ILE A 102 36.16 0.41 -35.71
CA ILE A 102 35.98 1.18 -36.97
C ILE A 102 35.27 0.38 -38.08
N THR A 103 35.14 -0.93 -37.94
CA THR A 103 34.44 -1.80 -38.89
C THR A 103 32.91 -1.61 -38.88
N ASN A 104 32.33 -0.97 -37.86
CA ASN A 104 30.93 -0.58 -37.80
C ASN A 104 30.77 0.92 -38.14
N THR A 105 31.16 1.29 -39.32
CA THR A 105 31.44 2.66 -39.78
C THR A 105 30.24 3.62 -39.89
N GLU A 106 29.01 3.18 -39.67
CA GLU A 106 27.86 4.08 -39.80
C GLU A 106 27.50 4.90 -38.54
N ASN A 107 28.05 4.52 -37.37
CA ASN A 107 27.81 5.23 -36.12
C ASN A 107 29.04 5.29 -35.21
N ALA A 108 30.16 5.79 -35.75
CA ALA A 108 31.34 6.10 -34.91
C ALA A 108 31.01 7.22 -33.92
N THR A 109 30.45 6.86 -32.79
CA THR A 109 30.30 7.75 -31.65
C THR A 109 31.69 7.98 -31.03
N ASN A 110 32.10 9.23 -30.87
CA ASN A 110 33.27 9.60 -30.09
C ASN A 110 33.04 9.20 -28.63
N PHE A 111 33.40 7.98 -28.29
CA PHE A 111 33.30 7.45 -26.96
C PHE A 111 34.65 7.57 -26.26
N ASN A 112 34.69 8.31 -25.16
CA ASN A 112 35.86 8.33 -24.29
C ASN A 112 35.96 6.98 -23.58
N HIS A 113 36.96 6.18 -23.80
CA HIS A 113 37.24 4.83 -23.34
C HIS A 113 36.44 4.31 -22.13
N TYR A 114 35.85 5.17 -21.33
CA TYR A 114 34.85 4.82 -20.33
C TYR A 114 33.88 6.00 -20.08
N GLN A 115 32.64 5.71 -19.77
CA GLN A 115 31.62 6.67 -19.38
C GLN A 115 30.72 6.05 -18.30
N THR A 116 30.34 6.85 -17.32
CA THR A 116 29.37 6.42 -16.29
C THR A 116 27.97 6.86 -16.71
N LEU A 117 27.03 5.93 -16.73
CA LEU A 117 25.61 6.19 -16.93
C LEU A 117 24.90 6.04 -15.59
N ASN A 118 24.36 7.13 -15.07
CA ASN A 118 23.56 7.10 -13.85
C ASN A 118 22.11 6.72 -14.21
N MET A 119 21.68 5.54 -13.80
CA MET A 119 20.31 5.03 -13.99
C MET A 119 19.54 4.92 -12.67
N GLU A 120 19.97 5.64 -11.63
CA GLU A 120 19.28 5.70 -10.36
C GLU A 120 17.85 6.24 -10.54
N GLN A 121 16.88 5.51 -10.01
CA GLN A 121 15.47 5.88 -10.04
C GLN A 121 14.97 6.46 -8.72
N THR A 122 15.88 6.99 -7.89
CA THR A 122 15.58 7.50 -6.55
C THR A 122 14.46 8.53 -6.56
N SER A 123 14.45 9.46 -7.50
CA SER A 123 13.41 10.48 -7.63
C SER A 123 12.03 9.85 -7.91
N ARG A 124 11.99 8.86 -8.79
CA ARG A 124 10.77 8.11 -9.13
C ARG A 124 10.28 7.29 -7.94
N LEU A 125 11.18 6.64 -7.22
CA LEU A 125 10.90 5.88 -6.01
C LEU A 125 10.29 6.78 -4.93
N MET A 126 10.92 7.92 -4.63
CA MET A 126 10.44 8.88 -3.65
C MET A 126 9.04 9.41 -4.00
N SER A 127 8.78 9.70 -5.27
CA SER A 127 7.45 10.10 -5.75
C SER A 127 6.40 9.01 -5.50
N ARG A 128 6.73 7.73 -5.69
CA ARG A 128 5.81 6.62 -5.41
C ARG A 128 5.57 6.41 -3.92
N ILE A 129 6.58 6.56 -3.09
CA ILE A 129 6.44 6.52 -1.62
C ILE A 129 5.51 7.64 -1.14
N GLN A 130 5.67 8.85 -1.66
CA GLN A 130 4.76 9.97 -1.34
C GLN A 130 3.31 9.67 -1.75
N LEU A 131 3.11 9.09 -2.94
CA LEU A 131 1.79 8.69 -3.42
C LEU A 131 1.17 7.58 -2.54
N ALA A 132 1.95 6.59 -2.11
CA ALA A 132 1.49 5.56 -1.17
C ALA A 132 1.06 6.17 0.17
N ASN A 133 1.85 7.09 0.71
CA ASN A 133 1.49 7.82 1.93
C ASN A 133 0.24 8.68 1.75
N TYR A 134 0.03 9.29 0.58
CA TYR A 134 -1.18 10.01 0.25
C TYR A 134 -2.42 9.10 0.28
N PHE A 135 -2.38 7.93 -0.38
CA PHE A 135 -3.50 6.97 -0.32
C PHE A 135 -3.79 6.49 1.10
N LYS A 136 -2.74 6.24 1.90
CA LYS A 136 -2.88 5.89 3.31
C LYS A 136 -3.57 7.00 4.10
N GLN A 137 -3.16 8.25 3.90
CA GLN A 137 -3.76 9.40 4.56
C GLN A 137 -5.23 9.57 4.17
N GLN A 138 -5.53 9.52 2.86
CA GLN A 138 -6.90 9.61 2.36
C GLN A 138 -7.81 8.50 2.91
N CYS A 139 -7.28 7.30 3.08
CA CYS A 139 -7.99 6.19 3.71
C CYS A 139 -8.37 6.52 5.16
N PHE A 140 -7.43 7.04 5.94
CA PHE A 140 -7.70 7.43 7.32
C PHE A 140 -8.68 8.60 7.42
N ASP A 141 -8.55 9.59 6.55
CA ASP A 141 -9.45 10.75 6.49
C ASP A 141 -10.89 10.31 6.14
N ALA A 142 -11.04 9.35 5.21
CA ALA A 142 -12.36 8.81 4.84
C ALA A 142 -13.08 8.09 5.98
N ILE A 143 -12.33 7.52 6.95
CA ILE A 143 -12.89 6.84 8.13
C ILE A 143 -13.05 7.82 9.30
N GLY A 144 -12.42 9.00 9.22
CA GLY A 144 -12.38 9.96 10.31
C GLY A 144 -11.35 9.63 11.39
N ILE A 145 -10.31 8.87 11.05
CA ILE A 145 -9.21 8.55 11.96
C ILE A 145 -8.03 9.46 11.64
N ASN A 146 -7.64 10.32 12.57
CA ASN A 146 -6.47 11.17 12.42
C ASN A 146 -5.20 10.55 13.06
N PRO A 147 -3.99 10.98 12.64
CA PRO A 147 -2.73 10.47 13.17
C PRO A 147 -2.57 10.61 14.68
N GLN A 148 -3.15 11.67 15.27
CA GLN A 148 -3.10 11.92 16.71
C GLN A 148 -3.81 10.82 17.52
N ARG A 149 -4.91 10.32 16.99
CA ARG A 149 -5.65 9.20 17.60
C ARG A 149 -4.87 7.88 17.54
N LEU A 150 -3.99 7.73 16.54
CA LEU A 150 -3.11 6.58 16.40
C LEU A 150 -1.83 6.70 17.24
N GLY A 151 -1.71 7.75 18.07
CA GLY A 151 -0.50 7.97 18.88
C GLY A 151 0.64 8.62 18.11
N GLY A 152 0.39 9.16 16.92
CA GLY A 152 1.37 9.91 16.17
C GLY A 152 1.75 11.22 16.88
N ALA A 153 3.03 11.37 17.22
CA ALA A 153 3.55 12.62 17.79
C ALA A 153 3.55 13.71 16.70
N VAL A 154 2.83 14.80 16.94
CA VAL A 154 2.86 15.97 16.07
C VAL A 154 3.78 17.00 16.68
N SER A 155 4.97 17.12 16.15
CA SER A 155 6.06 17.95 16.69
C SER A 155 5.81 19.46 16.66
N ALA A 156 4.72 19.92 16.05
CA ALA A 156 4.46 21.35 15.84
C ALA A 156 3.09 21.84 16.33
N GLN A 157 2.27 21.00 16.97
CA GLN A 157 0.95 21.42 17.45
C GLN A 157 0.96 21.69 18.95
N THR A 158 0.28 22.76 19.35
CA THR A 158 -0.04 23.02 20.77
C THR A 158 -0.91 21.91 21.33
N ALA A 159 -0.75 21.61 22.62
CA ALA A 159 -1.56 20.59 23.31
C ALA A 159 -3.08 20.77 23.08
N THR A 160 -3.56 22.01 23.02
CA THR A 160 -4.96 22.33 22.71
C THR A 160 -5.39 21.90 21.31
N GLY A 161 -4.53 22.11 20.30
CA GLY A 161 -4.79 21.69 18.92
C GLY A 161 -4.87 20.16 18.76
N VAL A 162 -4.02 19.41 19.48
CA VAL A 162 -4.06 17.96 19.52
C VAL A 162 -5.37 17.45 20.12
N VAL A 163 -5.80 18.03 21.24
CA VAL A 163 -7.07 17.68 21.90
C VAL A 163 -8.26 17.96 20.98
N GLN A 164 -8.31 19.12 20.33
CA GLN A 164 -9.37 19.45 19.39
C GLN A 164 -9.41 18.49 18.19
N ALA A 165 -8.26 18.15 17.60
CA ALA A 165 -8.18 17.20 16.50
C ALA A 165 -8.66 15.79 16.93
N MET A 166 -8.30 15.36 18.13
CA MET A 166 -8.80 14.10 18.70
C MET A 166 -10.32 14.14 18.91
N GLN A 167 -10.86 15.22 19.45
CA GLN A 167 -12.31 15.38 19.67
C GLN A 167 -13.08 15.35 18.35
N GLN A 168 -12.58 16.01 17.30
CA GLN A 168 -13.19 15.95 15.97
C GLN A 168 -13.18 14.53 15.39
N SER A 169 -12.08 13.79 15.54
CA SER A 169 -11.99 12.40 15.12
C SER A 169 -12.96 11.50 15.89
N TYR A 170 -13.11 11.71 17.19
CA TYR A 170 -14.10 10.99 17.99
C TYR A 170 -15.53 11.30 17.53
N ALA A 171 -15.86 12.57 17.29
CA ALA A 171 -17.19 12.98 16.84
C ALA A 171 -17.57 12.31 15.49
N GLN A 172 -16.64 12.20 14.55
CA GLN A 172 -16.89 11.51 13.27
C GLN A 172 -17.14 10.01 13.43
N THR A 173 -16.51 9.37 14.41
CA THR A 173 -16.63 7.91 14.65
C THR A 173 -17.67 7.57 15.73
N GLU A 174 -18.20 8.56 16.45
CA GLU A 174 -19.16 8.38 17.56
C GLU A 174 -20.40 7.58 17.15
N LYS A 175 -20.89 7.80 15.94
CA LYS A 175 -22.03 7.07 15.37
C LYS A 175 -21.85 5.55 15.49
N TYR A 176 -20.68 5.02 15.18
CA TYR A 176 -20.41 3.58 15.24
C TYR A 176 -20.37 3.06 16.67
N PHE A 177 -19.84 3.85 17.59
CA PHE A 177 -19.82 3.49 19.01
C PHE A 177 -21.21 3.53 19.63
N VAL A 178 -21.99 4.58 19.33
CA VAL A 178 -23.37 4.71 19.81
C VAL A 178 -24.24 3.55 19.29
N GLU A 179 -24.17 3.22 18.02
CA GLU A 179 -24.91 2.09 17.46
C GLU A 179 -24.53 0.76 18.15
N HIS A 180 -23.27 0.55 18.46
CA HIS A 180 -22.81 -0.66 19.14
C HIS A 180 -23.18 -0.64 20.62
N SER A 181 -22.82 0.44 21.36
CA SER A 181 -22.93 0.48 22.83
C SER A 181 -24.36 0.68 23.30
N ASP A 182 -25.11 1.58 22.66
CA ASP A 182 -26.41 2.01 23.18
C ASP A 182 -27.58 1.23 22.55
N GLN A 183 -27.37 0.67 21.37
CA GLN A 183 -28.45 -0.02 20.68
C GLN A 183 -28.26 -1.53 20.62
N LEU A 184 -27.06 -2.03 20.32
CA LEU A 184 -26.81 -3.47 20.21
C LEU A 184 -26.59 -4.12 21.57
N MET A 185 -25.69 -3.58 22.39
CA MET A 185 -25.32 -4.20 23.67
C MET A 185 -26.48 -4.35 24.67
N PRO A 186 -27.36 -3.37 24.87
CA PRO A 186 -28.52 -3.52 25.76
C PRO A 186 -29.44 -4.67 25.31
N ARG A 187 -29.65 -4.84 24.02
CA ARG A 187 -30.47 -5.95 23.48
C ARG A 187 -29.82 -7.30 23.71
N VAL A 188 -28.50 -7.40 23.54
CA VAL A 188 -27.74 -8.62 23.85
C VAL A 188 -27.82 -8.96 25.33
N HIS A 189 -27.69 -7.97 26.21
CA HIS A 189 -27.84 -8.16 27.67
C HIS A 189 -29.26 -8.57 28.05
N GLN A 190 -30.29 -7.96 27.47
CA GLN A 190 -31.68 -8.35 27.69
C GLN A 190 -31.90 -9.79 27.23
N MET A 191 -31.43 -10.17 26.07
CA MET A 191 -31.53 -11.52 25.56
C MET A 191 -30.83 -12.55 26.46
N ARG A 192 -29.64 -12.19 26.99
CA ARG A 192 -28.91 -13.01 27.96
C ARG A 192 -29.71 -13.19 29.24
N THR A 193 -30.33 -12.12 29.73
CA THR A 193 -31.18 -12.19 30.93
C THR A 193 -32.41 -13.04 30.70
N ASP A 194 -33.06 -12.90 29.53
CA ASP A 194 -34.23 -13.71 29.13
C ASP A 194 -33.85 -15.21 29.07
N LEU A 195 -32.65 -15.53 28.53
CA LEU A 195 -32.14 -16.90 28.49
C LEU A 195 -31.80 -17.48 29.89
N ALA A 196 -31.28 -16.62 30.79
CA ALA A 196 -30.94 -17.06 32.15
C ALA A 196 -32.17 -17.32 33.02
N GLN A 197 -33.34 -16.80 32.67
CA GLN A 197 -34.59 -17.05 33.36
C GLN A 197 -35.29 -18.37 32.90
N TYR A 198 -34.75 -19.01 31.90
CA TYR A 198 -35.24 -20.28 31.34
C TYR A 198 -34.52 -21.47 31.99
#